data_729686e1e4d87ab622cc8754d44a8013
#
_entry.id   729686e1e4d87ab622cc8754d44a8013
#
_cell.length_a   1.000
_cell.length_b   1.000
_cell.length_c   1.000
_cell.angle_alpha   90.00
_cell.angle_beta   90.00
_cell.angle_gamma   90.00
#
_symmetry.space_group_name_H-M   'P 1'
#
loop_
_entity.id
_entity.type
_entity.pdbx_description
1 polymer ?
#
loop_
_entity_poly.entity_id
_entity_poly.type
_entity_poly.pdbx_seq_one_letter_code
_entity_poly.pdbx_strand_id
1 'polypeptide(L)'
;MRIDTVLFYQSNHRNFKCTDCHSEDFATWPHSVEVRMEPKMNCIDCHGGDEKYAKFHFEKIEAEFALSVHATKHPDDFTCWTCHEPHTYKINARNDLVINKIIAYDNNICLSCHNNINKFELISDQEKPNIIAKHDWLPNQARHFQHVRCIECHAHVNDSLLVAHNIQPKGKAVKLCQECHSKNTILMNSLYQYQLKSKATGLGFDNEVILNSSYVIGANRNIYLNKISFAILLLVLAGISIHTIFRILTKKQDHGK
;
A
#
# COMPACT_ATOMS: atom_id res chain seq x y z
N MET A 1 16.64 -22.69 -12.54
CA MET A 1 15.59 -21.69 -12.75
C MET A 1 15.68 -21.21 -14.19
N ARG A 2 14.59 -21.04 -14.89
CA ARG A 2 14.58 -20.52 -16.28
C ARG A 2 13.95 -19.14 -16.24
N ILE A 3 14.67 -18.13 -16.74
CA ILE A 3 14.15 -16.77 -16.80
C ILE A 3 13.17 -16.66 -17.96
N ASP A 4 12.00 -16.09 -17.70
CA ASP A 4 11.04 -15.71 -18.73
C ASP A 4 11.51 -14.43 -19.42
N THR A 5 12.06 -14.57 -20.60
CA THR A 5 12.62 -13.46 -21.37
C THR A 5 11.55 -12.44 -21.78
N VAL A 6 10.31 -12.87 -21.99
CA VAL A 6 9.21 -11.94 -22.34
C VAL A 6 8.92 -11.01 -21.16
N LEU A 7 8.85 -11.55 -19.94
CA LEU A 7 8.65 -10.75 -18.73
C LEU A 7 9.87 -9.89 -18.42
N PHE A 8 11.09 -10.40 -18.66
CA PHE A 8 12.31 -9.61 -18.47
C PHE A 8 12.31 -8.37 -19.35
N TYR A 9 12.05 -8.49 -20.63
CA TYR A 9 12.02 -7.35 -21.56
C TYR A 9 10.85 -6.38 -21.32
N GLN A 10 9.91 -6.74 -20.45
CA GLN A 10 8.88 -5.84 -19.95
C GLN A 10 9.21 -5.22 -18.57
N SER A 11 10.30 -5.66 -17.94
CA SER A 11 10.71 -5.19 -16.61
C SER A 11 11.33 -3.79 -16.65
N ASN A 12 11.59 -3.21 -15.48
CA ASN A 12 12.33 -1.96 -15.36
C ASN A 12 13.80 -2.12 -15.78
N HIS A 13 14.35 -3.34 -15.69
CA HIS A 13 15.73 -3.68 -16.05
C HIS A 13 15.89 -4.21 -17.49
N ARG A 14 14.89 -4.07 -18.35
CA ARG A 14 14.84 -4.60 -19.70
C ARG A 14 16.03 -4.23 -20.63
N ASN A 15 16.73 -3.15 -20.30
CA ASN A 15 17.85 -2.67 -21.11
C ASN A 15 19.22 -3.22 -20.69
N PHE A 16 19.26 -3.99 -19.59
CA PHE A 16 20.49 -4.61 -19.10
C PHE A 16 20.76 -5.96 -19.78
N LYS A 17 22.04 -6.29 -19.91
CA LYS A 17 22.50 -7.63 -20.23
C LYS A 17 22.52 -8.49 -18.98
N CYS A 18 22.50 -9.79 -19.12
CA CYS A 18 22.60 -10.71 -17.98
C CYS A 18 23.90 -10.45 -17.18
N THR A 19 25.00 -10.18 -17.87
CA THR A 19 26.34 -9.93 -17.30
C THR A 19 26.49 -8.55 -16.67
N ASP A 20 25.53 -7.66 -16.79
CA ASP A 20 25.55 -6.39 -16.04
C ASP A 20 25.20 -6.60 -14.54
N CYS A 21 24.56 -7.72 -14.22
CA CYS A 21 24.19 -8.11 -12.85
C CYS A 21 24.81 -9.45 -12.41
N HIS A 22 25.24 -10.26 -13.34
CA HIS A 22 25.83 -11.57 -13.13
C HIS A 22 27.26 -11.61 -13.68
N SER A 23 28.10 -12.53 -13.19
CA SER A 23 29.43 -12.72 -13.76
C SER A 23 29.39 -13.11 -15.25
N GLU A 24 30.48 -12.92 -15.96
CA GLU A 24 30.61 -13.31 -17.37
C GLU A 24 30.36 -14.81 -17.62
N ASP A 25 30.50 -15.65 -16.59
CA ASP A 25 30.22 -17.08 -16.67
C ASP A 25 28.73 -17.38 -16.93
N PHE A 26 27.84 -16.42 -16.63
CA PHE A 26 26.43 -16.50 -17.01
C PHE A 26 26.14 -16.21 -18.49
N ALA A 27 27.13 -15.81 -19.27
CA ALA A 27 26.96 -15.61 -20.72
C ALA A 27 26.76 -16.92 -21.48
N THR A 28 27.12 -18.06 -20.89
CA THR A 28 27.04 -19.39 -21.53
C THR A 28 26.04 -20.30 -20.84
N TRP A 29 25.41 -21.20 -21.57
CA TRP A 29 24.48 -22.18 -21.08
C TRP A 29 24.97 -23.61 -21.39
N PRO A 30 24.80 -24.59 -20.48
CA PRO A 30 24.20 -24.54 -19.16
C PRO A 30 25.14 -23.95 -18.09
N HIS A 31 24.56 -23.25 -17.09
CA HIS A 31 25.33 -22.75 -15.95
C HIS A 31 25.71 -23.88 -14.98
N SER A 32 26.95 -23.89 -14.53
CA SER A 32 27.43 -24.81 -13.51
C SER A 32 26.76 -24.55 -12.13
N VAL A 33 26.94 -25.45 -11.19
CA VAL A 33 26.43 -25.27 -9.82
C VAL A 33 27.13 -24.09 -9.13
N GLU A 34 28.43 -23.97 -9.34
CA GLU A 34 29.28 -22.90 -8.76
C GLU A 34 28.78 -21.53 -9.19
N VAL A 35 28.57 -21.32 -10.50
CA VAL A 35 28.03 -20.07 -11.05
C VAL A 35 26.65 -19.74 -10.48
N ARG A 36 25.80 -20.74 -10.24
CA ARG A 36 24.46 -20.52 -9.65
C ARG A 36 24.52 -20.18 -8.16
N MET A 37 25.62 -20.48 -7.48
CA MET A 37 25.88 -20.19 -6.08
C MET A 37 26.64 -18.87 -5.85
N GLU A 38 27.01 -18.18 -6.90
CA GLU A 38 27.66 -16.87 -6.78
C GLU A 38 26.82 -15.87 -5.99
N PRO A 39 27.46 -14.99 -5.21
CA PRO A 39 26.77 -13.91 -4.53
C PRO A 39 25.98 -13.04 -5.52
N LYS A 40 24.76 -12.74 -5.17
CA LYS A 40 23.88 -11.89 -5.97
C LYS A 40 24.22 -10.42 -5.70
N MET A 41 24.30 -9.61 -6.76
CA MET A 41 24.44 -8.16 -6.66
C MET A 41 23.28 -7.57 -5.86
N ASN A 42 23.56 -6.62 -4.95
CA ASN A 42 22.52 -5.93 -4.19
C ASN A 42 21.97 -4.74 -4.99
N CYS A 43 20.73 -4.33 -4.71
CA CYS A 43 20.11 -3.17 -5.34
C CYS A 43 20.90 -1.88 -5.08
N ILE A 44 21.45 -1.75 -3.89
CA ILE A 44 22.25 -0.59 -3.48
C ILE A 44 23.56 -0.47 -4.26
N ASP A 45 24.13 -1.56 -4.77
CA ASP A 45 25.36 -1.52 -5.56
C ASP A 45 25.22 -0.65 -6.81
N CYS A 46 24.01 -0.54 -7.35
CA CYS A 46 23.71 0.31 -8.49
C CYS A 46 22.83 1.52 -8.15
N HIS A 47 21.98 1.42 -7.14
CA HIS A 47 21.00 2.44 -6.79
C HIS A 47 21.38 3.29 -5.58
N GLY A 48 22.47 2.98 -4.89
CA GLY A 48 23.00 3.76 -3.78
C GLY A 48 23.98 4.84 -4.23
N GLY A 49 24.00 5.98 -3.52
CA GLY A 49 25.01 7.02 -3.70
C GLY A 49 24.95 7.86 -4.99
N ASP A 50 24.05 7.57 -5.92
CA ASP A 50 23.93 8.29 -7.20
C ASP A 50 22.73 9.27 -7.16
N GLU A 51 23.01 10.56 -7.45
CA GLU A 51 21.96 11.61 -7.55
C GLU A 51 20.82 11.23 -8.52
N LYS A 52 21.13 10.50 -9.57
CA LYS A 52 20.15 10.02 -10.55
C LYS A 52 19.05 9.18 -9.91
N TYR A 53 19.39 8.42 -8.87
CA TYR A 53 18.49 7.53 -8.16
C TYR A 53 18.01 8.07 -6.80
N ALA A 54 18.55 9.22 -6.34
CA ALA A 54 18.22 9.83 -5.04
C ALA A 54 16.70 10.00 -4.80
N LYS A 55 15.94 10.28 -5.87
CA LYS A 55 14.47 10.40 -5.81
C LYS A 55 13.73 9.13 -5.39
N PHE A 56 14.37 7.98 -5.42
CA PHE A 56 13.79 6.69 -5.04
C PHE A 56 14.09 6.32 -3.58
N HIS A 57 15.05 7.03 -2.94
CA HIS A 57 15.40 6.86 -1.52
C HIS A 57 15.84 5.44 -1.15
N PHE A 58 16.64 4.78 -1.97
CA PHE A 58 17.07 3.39 -1.76
C PHE A 58 17.80 3.18 -0.45
N GLU A 59 18.69 4.10 -0.04
CA GLU A 59 19.40 4.04 1.25
C GLU A 59 18.43 4.07 2.44
N LYS A 60 17.36 4.84 2.31
CA LYS A 60 16.33 4.90 3.33
C LYS A 60 15.49 3.61 3.37
N ILE A 61 15.19 3.05 2.20
CA ILE A 61 14.52 1.76 2.08
C ILE A 61 15.36 0.65 2.73
N GLU A 62 16.66 0.64 2.46
CA GLU A 62 17.60 -0.31 3.06
C GLU A 62 17.65 -0.16 4.58
N ALA A 63 17.76 1.07 5.08
CA ALA A 63 17.75 1.34 6.52
C ALA A 63 16.43 0.89 7.19
N GLU A 64 15.28 1.07 6.56
CA GLU A 64 14.01 0.56 7.05
C GLU A 64 13.95 -0.97 7.01
N PHE A 65 14.43 -1.59 5.93
CA PHE A 65 14.48 -3.04 5.80
C PHE A 65 15.36 -3.67 6.87
N ALA A 66 16.52 -3.08 7.18
CA ALA A 66 17.41 -3.56 8.24
C ALA A 66 16.74 -3.61 9.62
N LEU A 67 15.72 -2.78 9.86
CA LEU A 67 14.90 -2.80 11.09
C LEU A 67 13.74 -3.81 11.04
N SER A 68 13.48 -4.41 9.89
CA SER A 68 12.36 -5.34 9.70
C SER A 68 12.56 -6.64 10.48
N VAL A 69 11.44 -7.29 10.82
CA VAL A 69 11.47 -8.60 11.48
C VAL A 69 12.16 -9.67 10.63
N HIS A 70 12.08 -9.55 9.31
CA HIS A 70 12.73 -10.48 8.40
C HIS A 70 14.26 -10.34 8.45
N ALA A 71 14.78 -9.13 8.26
CA ALA A 71 16.22 -8.89 8.31
C ALA A 71 16.81 -9.14 9.70
N THR A 72 16.09 -8.83 10.78
CA THR A 72 16.61 -9.01 12.15
C THR A 72 16.59 -10.46 12.62
N LYS A 73 15.66 -11.29 12.16
CA LYS A 73 15.56 -12.69 12.55
C LYS A 73 16.29 -13.66 11.61
N HIS A 74 16.40 -13.28 10.36
CA HIS A 74 16.98 -14.12 9.31
C HIS A 74 17.92 -13.27 8.43
N PRO A 75 19.00 -12.71 9.01
CA PRO A 75 19.87 -11.75 8.30
C PRO A 75 20.58 -12.36 7.08
N ASP A 76 20.83 -13.66 7.11
CA ASP A 76 21.52 -14.35 6.01
C ASP A 76 20.58 -14.78 4.87
N ASP A 77 19.29 -14.88 5.15
CA ASP A 77 18.29 -15.41 4.21
C ASP A 77 17.51 -14.32 3.49
N PHE A 78 17.37 -13.12 4.12
CA PHE A 78 16.55 -12.05 3.59
C PHE A 78 17.38 -10.92 2.99
N THR A 79 17.17 -10.71 1.71
CA THR A 79 17.67 -9.58 0.93
C THR A 79 16.52 -8.95 0.15
N CYS A 80 16.77 -7.88 -0.59
CA CYS A 80 15.77 -7.30 -1.49
C CYS A 80 15.19 -8.35 -2.45
N TRP A 81 16.03 -9.29 -2.91
CA TRP A 81 15.65 -10.37 -3.84
C TRP A 81 14.70 -11.42 -3.26
N THR A 82 14.60 -11.51 -1.95
CA THR A 82 13.69 -12.47 -1.31
C THR A 82 12.23 -12.08 -1.54
N CYS A 83 11.98 -10.77 -1.61
CA CYS A 83 10.64 -10.20 -1.81
C CYS A 83 10.41 -9.71 -3.25
N HIS A 84 11.47 -9.22 -3.90
CA HIS A 84 11.38 -8.64 -5.24
C HIS A 84 12.07 -9.52 -6.27
N GLU A 85 11.35 -9.93 -7.32
CA GLU A 85 11.93 -10.68 -8.44
C GLU A 85 12.56 -9.70 -9.44
N PRO A 86 13.89 -9.62 -9.54
CA PRO A 86 14.59 -8.60 -10.32
C PRO A 86 14.34 -8.70 -11.82
N HIS A 87 14.21 -9.94 -12.32
CA HIS A 87 14.03 -10.17 -13.75
C HIS A 87 12.66 -9.72 -14.27
N THR A 88 11.67 -9.64 -13.39
CA THR A 88 10.31 -9.24 -13.77
C THR A 88 9.83 -7.98 -13.06
N TYR A 89 10.73 -7.32 -12.29
CA TYR A 89 10.38 -6.18 -11.45
C TYR A 89 9.78 -5.04 -12.25
N LYS A 90 8.61 -4.57 -11.80
CA LYS A 90 7.92 -3.37 -12.32
C LYS A 90 7.50 -2.49 -11.15
N ILE A 91 7.62 -1.19 -11.33
CA ILE A 91 7.10 -0.21 -10.35
C ILE A 91 5.57 -0.12 -10.54
N ASN A 92 4.82 -1.02 -9.91
CA ASN A 92 3.37 -1.03 -10.05
C ASN A 92 2.71 0.09 -9.24
N ALA A 93 3.19 0.36 -8.03
CA ALA A 93 2.63 1.36 -7.14
C ALA A 93 2.62 2.80 -7.71
N ARG A 94 3.45 3.08 -8.72
CA ARG A 94 3.54 4.41 -9.36
C ARG A 94 2.93 4.46 -10.74
N ASN A 95 2.83 3.33 -11.42
CA ASN A 95 2.50 3.26 -12.84
C ASN A 95 1.13 2.64 -13.12
N ASP A 96 0.56 1.87 -12.19
CA ASP A 96 -0.79 1.33 -12.37
C ASP A 96 -1.83 2.30 -11.77
N LEU A 97 -2.85 2.61 -12.57
CA LEU A 97 -3.98 3.47 -12.16
C LEU A 97 -5.06 2.66 -11.42
N VAL A 98 -4.99 1.34 -11.49
CA VAL A 98 -5.98 0.46 -10.86
C VAL A 98 -5.46 -0.01 -9.51
N ILE A 99 -5.94 0.63 -8.44
CA ILE A 99 -5.47 0.41 -7.08
C ILE A 99 -5.58 -1.04 -6.62
N ASN A 100 -6.64 -1.75 -7.02
CA ASN A 100 -6.81 -3.16 -6.65
C ASN A 100 -5.73 -4.06 -7.25
N LYS A 101 -5.15 -3.70 -8.41
CA LYS A 101 -4.01 -4.42 -8.99
C LYS A 101 -2.73 -4.19 -8.20
N ILE A 102 -2.52 -2.95 -7.73
CA ILE A 102 -1.40 -2.61 -6.85
C ILE A 102 -1.49 -3.41 -5.56
N ILE A 103 -2.66 -3.40 -4.91
CA ILE A 103 -2.90 -4.14 -3.67
C ILE A 103 -2.67 -5.65 -3.87
N ALA A 104 -3.23 -6.22 -4.93
CA ALA A 104 -3.05 -7.63 -5.23
C ALA A 104 -1.58 -7.99 -5.49
N TYR A 105 -0.84 -7.15 -6.22
CA TYR A 105 0.57 -7.34 -6.48
C TYR A 105 1.39 -7.31 -5.18
N ASP A 106 1.21 -6.26 -4.37
CA ASP A 106 1.93 -6.08 -3.11
C ASP A 106 1.62 -7.22 -2.12
N ASN A 107 0.34 -7.62 -2.01
CA ASN A 107 -0.06 -8.74 -1.17
C ASN A 107 0.52 -10.08 -1.65
N ASN A 108 0.63 -10.28 -2.97
CA ASN A 108 1.23 -11.50 -3.52
C ASN A 108 2.71 -11.65 -3.18
N ILE A 109 3.45 -10.56 -2.99
CA ILE A 109 4.83 -10.61 -2.50
C ILE A 109 4.87 -11.34 -1.15
N CYS A 110 4.04 -10.93 -0.20
CA CYS A 110 3.95 -11.55 1.12
C CYS A 110 3.43 -12.99 1.05
N LEU A 111 2.36 -13.20 0.29
CA LEU A 111 1.70 -14.50 0.16
C LEU A 111 2.54 -15.53 -0.60
N SER A 112 3.53 -15.10 -1.38
CA SER A 112 4.46 -16.00 -2.06
C SER A 112 5.22 -16.92 -1.10
N CYS A 113 5.45 -16.47 0.15
CA CYS A 113 6.01 -17.26 1.23
C CYS A 113 4.94 -17.61 2.29
N HIS A 114 4.21 -16.63 2.82
CA HIS A 114 3.26 -16.84 3.91
C HIS A 114 2.05 -17.71 3.53
N ASN A 115 1.76 -17.87 2.26
CA ASN A 115 0.76 -18.84 1.77
C ASN A 115 1.36 -20.06 1.06
N ASN A 116 2.69 -20.23 1.11
CA ASN A 116 3.40 -21.32 0.47
C ASN A 116 4.24 -22.06 1.51
N ILE A 117 3.81 -23.28 1.88
CA ILE A 117 4.46 -24.08 2.91
C ILE A 117 5.93 -24.36 2.57
N ASN A 118 6.21 -24.74 1.34
CA ASN A 118 7.57 -25.12 0.93
C ASN A 118 8.55 -23.93 1.04
N LYS A 119 8.12 -22.72 0.63
CA LYS A 119 8.98 -21.55 0.74
C LYS A 119 9.11 -21.06 2.19
N PHE A 120 8.06 -21.19 2.99
CA PHE A 120 8.08 -20.74 4.38
C PHE A 120 9.00 -21.61 5.22
N GLU A 121 8.88 -22.94 5.09
CA GLU A 121 9.67 -23.92 5.86
C GLU A 121 11.13 -24.03 5.41
N LEU A 122 11.48 -23.54 4.22
CA LEU A 122 12.88 -23.42 3.80
C LEU A 122 13.67 -22.34 4.59
N ILE A 123 12.97 -21.37 5.17
CA ILE A 123 13.60 -20.22 5.83
C ILE A 123 13.30 -20.23 7.33
N SER A 124 12.20 -20.82 7.76
CA SER A 124 11.75 -20.78 9.15
C SER A 124 11.46 -22.17 9.69
N ASP A 125 11.99 -22.46 10.87
CA ASP A 125 11.66 -23.67 11.64
C ASP A 125 10.25 -23.63 12.26
N GLN A 126 9.53 -22.52 12.08
CA GLN A 126 8.16 -22.38 12.59
C GLN A 126 7.15 -22.95 11.60
N GLU A 127 6.04 -23.48 12.13
CA GLU A 127 4.90 -23.87 11.31
C GLU A 127 4.35 -22.67 10.53
N LYS A 128 4.11 -22.89 9.23
CA LYS A 128 3.50 -21.87 8.36
C LYS A 128 2.14 -21.41 8.92
N PRO A 129 1.94 -20.12 9.18
CA PRO A 129 0.68 -19.63 9.72
C PRO A 129 -0.48 -19.83 8.74
N ASN A 130 -1.63 -20.25 9.24
CA ASN A 130 -2.87 -20.15 8.48
C ASN A 130 -3.32 -18.69 8.49
N ILE A 131 -3.17 -18.00 7.36
CA ILE A 131 -3.45 -16.57 7.24
C ILE A 131 -4.88 -16.22 7.65
N ILE A 132 -5.86 -16.99 7.18
CA ILE A 132 -7.28 -16.73 7.47
C ILE A 132 -7.56 -16.88 8.97
N ALA A 133 -7.11 -17.99 9.57
CA ALA A 133 -7.34 -18.25 11.00
C ALA A 133 -6.61 -17.24 11.90
N LYS A 134 -5.45 -16.73 11.48
CA LYS A 134 -4.71 -15.72 12.28
C LYS A 134 -5.35 -14.33 12.21
N HIS A 135 -6.26 -14.10 11.27
CA HIS A 135 -6.99 -12.85 11.09
C HIS A 135 -8.51 -12.99 11.38
N ASP A 136 -8.93 -14.04 12.13
CA ASP A 136 -10.34 -14.27 12.51
C ASP A 136 -10.97 -13.11 13.32
N TRP A 137 -10.13 -12.35 14.01
CA TRP A 137 -10.52 -11.13 14.72
C TRP A 137 -10.92 -9.97 13.77
N LEU A 138 -10.52 -10.02 12.49
CA LEU A 138 -10.77 -8.95 11.52
C LEU A 138 -12.13 -9.12 10.86
N PRO A 139 -13.10 -8.21 11.06
CA PRO A 139 -14.39 -8.30 10.40
C PRO A 139 -14.24 -8.11 8.89
N ASN A 140 -15.07 -8.81 8.10
CA ASN A 140 -15.05 -8.71 6.63
C ASN A 140 -13.65 -8.93 6.01
N GLN A 141 -12.93 -9.95 6.46
CA GLN A 141 -11.56 -10.27 6.03
C GLN A 141 -11.36 -10.17 4.51
N ALA A 142 -12.26 -10.77 3.73
CA ALA A 142 -12.15 -10.77 2.27
C ALA A 142 -12.08 -9.35 1.69
N ARG A 143 -12.89 -8.42 2.21
CA ARG A 143 -12.84 -7.01 1.81
C ARG A 143 -11.53 -6.34 2.21
N HIS A 144 -11.04 -6.57 3.42
CA HIS A 144 -9.76 -6.01 3.85
C HIS A 144 -8.62 -6.51 2.95
N PHE A 145 -8.54 -7.81 2.67
CA PHE A 145 -7.49 -8.36 1.81
C PHE A 145 -7.58 -7.93 0.34
N GLN A 146 -8.77 -7.53 -0.13
CA GLN A 146 -8.95 -6.98 -1.48
C GLN A 146 -8.61 -5.49 -1.57
N HIS A 147 -8.73 -4.73 -0.49
CA HIS A 147 -8.62 -3.27 -0.51
C HIS A 147 -7.50 -2.70 0.36
N VAL A 148 -6.81 -3.55 1.13
CA VAL A 148 -5.74 -3.15 2.04
C VAL A 148 -4.51 -4.02 1.81
N ARG A 149 -3.34 -3.40 1.72
CA ARG A 149 -2.08 -4.14 1.61
C ARG A 149 -1.70 -4.73 2.96
N CYS A 150 -1.04 -5.87 2.95
CA CYS A 150 -0.53 -6.50 4.19
C CYS A 150 0.37 -5.54 4.97
N ILE A 151 1.19 -4.76 4.28
CA ILE A 151 2.12 -3.79 4.87
C ILE A 151 1.41 -2.65 5.63
N GLU A 152 0.15 -2.34 5.32
CA GLU A 152 -0.59 -1.29 6.04
C GLU A 152 -0.83 -1.62 7.53
N CYS A 153 -0.92 -2.92 7.84
CA CYS A 153 -1.03 -3.38 9.21
C CYS A 153 0.29 -3.91 9.75
N HIS A 154 1.15 -4.45 8.88
CA HIS A 154 2.36 -5.16 9.27
C HIS A 154 3.66 -4.38 9.06
N ALA A 155 3.62 -3.14 8.61
CA ALA A 155 4.82 -2.31 8.52
C ALA A 155 4.69 -1.05 9.37
N HIS A 156 5.83 -0.56 9.84
CA HIS A 156 5.87 0.77 10.46
C HIS A 156 5.87 1.82 9.35
N VAL A 157 4.79 2.60 9.28
CA VAL A 157 4.62 3.63 8.26
C VAL A 157 5.48 4.85 8.61
N ASN A 158 6.34 5.23 7.68
CA ASN A 158 7.11 6.46 7.77
C ASN A 158 6.56 7.45 6.72
N ASP A 159 6.33 8.70 7.12
CA ASP A 159 5.66 9.74 6.30
C ASP A 159 6.34 10.06 4.97
N SER A 160 7.56 9.61 4.77
CA SER A 160 8.37 10.00 3.62
C SER A 160 8.49 8.95 2.53
N LEU A 161 8.11 7.70 2.78
CA LEU A 161 8.15 6.62 1.79
C LEU A 161 6.75 6.18 1.38
N LEU A 162 6.59 5.93 0.09
CA LEU A 162 5.32 5.45 -0.48
C LEU A 162 4.99 4.03 -0.02
N VAL A 163 6.01 3.21 0.23
CA VAL A 163 5.92 1.82 0.67
C VAL A 163 6.92 1.61 1.80
N ALA A 164 6.41 1.24 2.96
CA ALA A 164 7.24 0.98 4.14
C ALA A 164 7.90 -0.40 4.07
N HIS A 165 9.19 -0.47 4.41
CA HIS A 165 9.99 -1.70 4.41
C HIS A 165 10.33 -2.20 5.82
N ASN A 166 10.00 -1.44 6.85
CA ASN A 166 10.17 -1.88 8.23
C ASN A 166 9.00 -2.78 8.66
N ILE A 167 9.05 -4.04 8.22
CA ILE A 167 8.01 -5.04 8.53
C ILE A 167 8.07 -5.41 10.00
N GLN A 168 6.96 -5.25 10.69
CA GLN A 168 6.83 -5.45 12.12
C GLN A 168 6.46 -6.90 12.48
N PRO A 169 6.91 -7.42 13.63
CA PRO A 169 6.46 -8.70 14.13
C PRO A 169 4.95 -8.66 14.45
N LYS A 170 4.29 -9.82 14.37
CA LYS A 170 2.83 -9.98 14.56
C LYS A 170 2.25 -9.27 15.80
N GLY A 171 3.05 -9.15 16.85
CA GLY A 171 2.62 -8.48 18.10
C GLY A 171 2.53 -6.97 18.01
N LYS A 172 3.20 -6.38 17.01
CA LYS A 172 3.19 -4.93 16.74
C LYS A 172 2.31 -4.55 15.54
N ALA A 173 1.68 -5.53 14.91
CA ALA A 173 0.76 -5.25 13.80
C ALA A 173 -0.44 -4.43 14.27
N VAL A 174 -0.89 -3.52 13.43
CA VAL A 174 -2.07 -2.67 13.67
C VAL A 174 -3.32 -3.54 13.80
N LYS A 175 -4.01 -3.45 14.93
CA LYS A 175 -5.25 -4.21 15.21
C LYS A 175 -6.42 -3.35 15.61
N LEU A 176 -6.18 -2.08 15.92
CA LEU A 176 -7.24 -1.16 16.34
C LEU A 176 -7.91 -0.57 15.11
N CYS A 177 -9.21 -0.81 14.97
CA CYS A 177 -10.00 -0.30 13.85
C CYS A 177 -9.88 1.23 13.71
N GLN A 178 -9.73 1.94 14.82
CA GLN A 178 -9.60 3.40 14.84
C GLN A 178 -8.33 3.92 14.17
N GLU A 179 -7.26 3.14 14.11
CA GLU A 179 -6.02 3.55 13.46
C GLU A 179 -6.21 3.72 11.95
N CYS A 180 -7.10 2.94 11.35
CA CYS A 180 -7.43 3.04 9.94
C CYS A 180 -8.78 3.73 9.68
N HIS A 181 -9.76 3.55 10.56
CA HIS A 181 -11.14 4.04 10.42
C HIS A 181 -11.41 5.35 11.19
N SER A 182 -10.39 6.18 11.40
CA SER A 182 -10.55 7.52 12.00
C SER A 182 -10.27 8.64 11.01
N LYS A 183 -10.68 9.87 11.38
CA LYS A 183 -10.57 11.05 10.50
C LYS A 183 -9.13 11.44 10.10
N ASN A 184 -8.14 11.01 10.84
CA ASN A 184 -6.75 11.49 10.74
C ASN A 184 -5.75 10.36 10.52
N THR A 185 -6.12 9.28 9.83
CA THR A 185 -5.17 8.21 9.57
C THR A 185 -4.17 8.60 8.50
N ILE A 186 -2.89 8.42 8.80
CA ILE A 186 -1.77 8.59 7.87
C ILE A 186 -2.00 7.72 6.62
N LEU A 187 -2.55 6.52 6.83
CA LEU A 187 -2.88 5.56 5.79
C LEU A 187 -3.88 6.07 4.76
N MET A 188 -4.99 6.64 5.23
CA MET A 188 -5.99 7.24 4.37
C MET A 188 -5.43 8.45 3.63
N ASN A 189 -4.54 9.20 4.28
CA ASN A 189 -3.95 10.40 3.71
C ASN A 189 -2.95 10.06 2.59
N SER A 190 -2.09 9.08 2.76
CA SER A 190 -1.10 8.68 1.75
C SER A 190 -1.74 8.02 0.54
N LEU A 191 -2.66 7.08 0.75
CA LEU A 191 -3.37 6.39 -0.34
C LEU A 191 -4.33 7.33 -1.08
N TYR A 192 -5.04 8.19 -0.35
CA TYR A 192 -5.96 9.17 -0.91
C TYR A 192 -5.23 10.28 -1.67
N GLN A 193 -4.10 10.77 -1.15
CA GLN A 193 -3.26 11.75 -1.87
C GLN A 193 -2.64 11.15 -3.14
N TYR A 194 -2.26 9.88 -3.10
CA TYR A 194 -1.79 9.18 -4.31
C TYR A 194 -2.89 9.10 -5.37
N GLN A 195 -4.10 8.72 -4.97
CA GLN A 195 -5.27 8.68 -5.87
C GLN A 195 -5.60 10.06 -6.45
N LEU A 196 -5.59 11.10 -5.63
CA LEU A 196 -5.83 12.47 -6.08
C LEU A 196 -4.77 12.96 -7.05
N LYS A 197 -3.49 12.67 -6.79
CA LYS A 197 -2.38 13.06 -7.68
C LYS A 197 -2.40 12.31 -9.01
N SER A 198 -2.77 11.03 -9.01
CA SER A 198 -2.87 10.25 -10.24
C SER A 198 -4.06 10.65 -11.11
N LYS A 199 -5.10 11.23 -10.52
CA LYS A 199 -6.34 11.65 -11.21
C LYS A 199 -6.46 13.15 -11.48
N ALA A 200 -5.51 13.96 -10.99
CA ALA A 200 -5.53 15.43 -11.14
C ALA A 200 -5.28 15.93 -12.58
N THR A 201 -5.14 15.04 -13.55
CA THR A 201 -4.97 15.38 -14.97
C THR A 201 -6.29 15.56 -15.73
N GLY A 202 -7.44 15.41 -15.09
CA GLY A 202 -8.77 15.55 -15.69
C GLY A 202 -9.62 16.61 -15.01
N LEU A 203 -10.12 17.59 -15.76
CA LEU A 203 -11.20 18.47 -15.36
C LEU A 203 -12.49 17.64 -15.17
N GLY A 204 -12.78 17.21 -13.95
CA GLY A 204 -14.02 16.51 -13.69
C GLY A 204 -14.15 16.02 -12.25
N PHE A 205 -15.35 16.14 -11.74
CA PHE A 205 -15.79 15.54 -10.48
C PHE A 205 -15.86 14.02 -10.69
N ASP A 206 -14.86 13.29 -10.19
CA ASP A 206 -14.73 11.86 -10.46
C ASP A 206 -15.61 11.07 -9.48
N ASN A 207 -16.85 10.78 -9.91
CA ASN A 207 -17.80 9.96 -9.16
C ASN A 207 -17.27 8.57 -8.82
N GLU A 208 -16.30 8.08 -9.58
CA GLU A 208 -15.68 6.78 -9.37
C GLU A 208 -14.88 6.71 -8.06
N VAL A 209 -14.24 7.83 -7.67
CA VAL A 209 -13.55 7.94 -6.36
C VAL A 209 -14.54 7.87 -5.20
N ILE A 210 -15.74 8.43 -5.37
CA ILE A 210 -16.78 8.44 -4.34
C ILE A 210 -17.50 7.10 -4.24
N LEU A 211 -17.72 6.44 -5.38
CA LEU A 211 -18.52 5.21 -5.44
C LEU A 211 -17.69 3.93 -5.22
N ASN A 212 -16.40 3.95 -5.61
CA ASN A 212 -15.52 2.78 -5.49
C ASN A 212 -14.59 2.82 -4.27
N SER A 213 -14.38 3.97 -3.64
CA SER A 213 -13.67 4.00 -2.37
C SER A 213 -14.63 3.58 -1.27
N SER A 214 -14.26 2.56 -0.50
CA SER A 214 -15.00 2.14 0.69
C SER A 214 -15.26 3.37 1.57
N TYR A 215 -16.53 3.67 1.78
CA TYR A 215 -16.96 4.76 2.65
C TYR A 215 -16.55 4.44 4.08
N VAL A 216 -15.61 5.21 4.61
CA VAL A 216 -15.21 5.13 6.01
C VAL A 216 -15.88 6.28 6.75
N ILE A 217 -16.80 5.96 7.64
CA ILE A 217 -17.52 6.96 8.45
C ILE A 217 -16.51 7.83 9.18
N GLY A 218 -16.54 9.14 8.87
CA GLY A 218 -15.68 10.13 9.52
C GLY A 218 -14.30 10.35 8.89
N ALA A 219 -13.85 9.53 7.93
CA ALA A 219 -12.57 9.69 7.24
C ALA A 219 -12.66 10.39 5.87
N ASN A 220 -13.85 10.45 5.27
CA ASN A 220 -14.03 11.11 3.98
C ASN A 220 -14.02 12.64 4.15
N ARG A 221 -12.91 13.27 3.77
CA ARG A 221 -12.80 14.72 3.64
C ARG A 221 -13.20 15.17 2.22
N ASN A 222 -14.45 14.96 1.85
CA ASN A 222 -14.95 15.57 0.63
C ASN A 222 -15.42 17.00 0.95
N ILE A 223 -14.68 18.00 0.44
CA ILE A 223 -14.94 19.40 0.69
C ILE A 223 -16.33 19.81 0.17
N TYR A 224 -16.81 19.18 -0.89
CA TYR A 224 -18.13 19.47 -1.47
C TYR A 224 -19.26 18.85 -0.64
N LEU A 225 -19.11 17.62 -0.17
CA LEU A 225 -20.07 16.99 0.74
C LEU A 225 -20.19 17.75 2.05
N ASN A 226 -19.06 18.24 2.59
CA ASN A 226 -19.07 19.06 3.78
C ASN A 226 -19.82 20.40 3.53
N LYS A 227 -19.58 21.06 2.40
CA LYS A 227 -20.31 22.29 2.03
C LYS A 227 -21.79 22.05 1.83
N ILE A 228 -22.16 20.96 1.15
CA ILE A 228 -23.55 20.56 0.94
C ILE A 228 -24.25 20.25 2.28
N SER A 229 -23.59 19.48 3.15
CA SER A 229 -24.14 19.17 4.48
C SER A 229 -24.35 20.43 5.33
N PHE A 230 -23.39 21.38 5.24
CA PHE A 230 -23.52 22.66 5.92
C PHE A 230 -24.64 23.53 5.34
N ALA A 231 -24.79 23.54 4.01
CA ALA A 231 -25.88 24.27 3.35
C ALA A 231 -27.25 23.67 3.72
N ILE A 232 -27.39 22.35 3.77
CA ILE A 232 -28.63 21.67 4.21
C ILE A 232 -28.93 22.02 5.68
N LEU A 233 -27.93 22.01 6.55
CA LEU A 233 -28.10 22.41 7.95
C LEU A 233 -28.60 23.85 8.07
N LEU A 234 -28.02 24.78 7.33
CA LEU A 234 -28.47 26.18 7.31
C LEU A 234 -29.90 26.34 6.79
N LEU A 235 -30.27 25.61 5.74
CA LEU A 235 -31.65 25.58 5.22
C LEU A 235 -32.66 25.10 6.24
N VAL A 236 -32.33 24.03 6.96
CA VAL A 236 -33.19 23.48 8.03
C VAL A 236 -33.35 24.49 9.16
N LEU A 237 -32.26 25.11 9.60
CA LEU A 237 -32.29 26.12 10.67
C LEU A 237 -33.09 27.37 10.22
N ALA A 238 -32.93 27.81 8.98
CA ALA A 238 -33.71 28.92 8.42
C ALA A 238 -35.21 28.56 8.38
N GLY A 239 -35.57 27.37 7.92
CA GLY A 239 -36.96 26.88 7.91
C GLY A 239 -37.59 26.85 9.30
N ILE A 240 -36.89 26.34 10.30
CA ILE A 240 -37.34 26.31 11.69
C ILE A 240 -37.51 27.73 12.22
N SER A 241 -36.55 28.62 11.94
CA SER A 241 -36.61 30.02 12.38
C SER A 241 -37.80 30.76 11.78
N ILE A 242 -38.01 30.62 10.47
CA ILE A 242 -39.13 31.20 9.77
C ILE A 242 -40.47 30.67 10.34
N HIS A 243 -40.57 29.36 10.48
CA HIS A 243 -41.78 28.73 11.04
C HIS A 243 -42.06 29.25 12.47
N THR A 244 -41.03 29.38 13.29
CA THR A 244 -41.18 29.87 14.68
C THR A 244 -41.61 31.32 14.70
N ILE A 245 -41.04 32.17 13.84
CA ILE A 245 -41.43 33.60 13.74
C ILE A 245 -42.89 33.73 13.31
N PHE A 246 -43.28 32.99 12.26
CA PHE A 246 -44.68 33.01 11.81
C PHE A 246 -45.66 32.56 12.91
N ARG A 247 -45.31 31.50 13.65
CA ARG A 247 -46.13 31.03 14.76
C ARG A 247 -46.25 32.01 15.89
N ILE A 248 -45.20 32.78 16.21
CA ILE A 248 -45.22 33.82 17.23
C ILE A 248 -46.07 35.00 16.74
N LEU A 249 -45.93 35.40 15.50
CA LEU A 249 -46.70 36.52 14.94
C LEU A 249 -48.19 36.23 14.82
N THR A 250 -48.57 34.99 14.38
CA THR A 250 -49.97 34.59 14.28
C THR A 250 -50.62 34.45 15.66
N LYS A 251 -49.88 33.90 16.65
CA LYS A 251 -50.40 33.77 18.02
C LYS A 251 -50.64 35.13 18.66
N LYS A 252 -49.86 36.14 18.28
CA LYS A 252 -50.07 37.52 18.80
C LYS A 252 -51.31 38.20 18.20
N GLN A 253 -51.79 37.83 17.02
CA GLN A 253 -53.03 38.34 16.43
C GLN A 253 -54.29 37.73 17.08
N ASP A 254 -54.24 36.48 17.55
CA ASP A 254 -55.39 35.83 18.20
C ASP A 254 -55.70 36.31 19.63
N HIS A 255 -54.75 36.96 20.30
CA HIS A 255 -54.93 37.54 21.62
C HIS A 255 -55.30 39.05 21.61
N GLY A 256 -55.51 39.62 20.42
CA GLY A 256 -55.87 41.04 20.24
C GLY A 256 -57.30 41.29 19.73
N LYS A 257 -58.17 40.26 19.80
CA LYS A 257 -59.61 40.41 19.56
C LYS A 257 -60.43 40.21 20.81
#